data_3f0abf6ae7d3a9dbdc0f5313a623597a
#
_entry.id   3f0abf6ae7d3a9dbdc0f5313a623597a
#
_cell.length_a   1.000
_cell.length_b   1.000
_cell.length_c   1.000
_cell.angle_alpha   90.00
_cell.angle_beta   90.00
_cell.angle_gamma   90.00
#
_symmetry.space_group_name_H-M   'P 1'
#
loop_
_entity.id
_entity.type
_entity.pdbx_description
1 polymer ?
#
loop_
_entity_poly.entity_id
_entity_poly.type
_entity_poly.pdbx_seq_one_letter_code
_entity_poly.pdbx_strand_id
1 'polypeptide(L)'
;AWFAGNIADDWFTEPVSITFDRDEIVVSGALPMPKIDVETDTTIAANERMNSFRITTRDDRIAIAARAEAHFQRKVSWAVTCGAEAMDYTVASVPVMTRLHMEERQLLDTLIDAGVARSRSEALAWAVRLVADNEAEWIDKLRNAMSEVQELRNEGPASRK
;
A
#
# COMPACT_ATOMS: atom_id res chain seq x y z
N ALA A 1 -14.35 2.55 -9.67
CA ALA A 1 -15.02 2.38 -10.97
C ALA A 1 -14.02 2.02 -12.09
N TRP A 2 -12.93 2.78 -12.32
CA TRP A 2 -12.00 2.55 -13.46
C TRP A 2 -11.39 1.14 -13.44
N PHE A 3 -10.84 0.71 -12.29
CA PHE A 3 -10.24 -0.62 -12.16
C PHE A 3 -11.26 -1.75 -12.33
N ALA A 4 -12.48 -1.60 -11.83
CA ALA A 4 -13.53 -2.59 -12.01
C ALA A 4 -13.88 -2.85 -13.48
N GLY A 5 -13.75 -1.86 -14.36
CA GLY A 5 -13.96 -2.03 -15.79
C GLY A 5 -12.74 -2.51 -16.59
N ASN A 6 -11.59 -2.71 -15.94
CA ASN A 6 -10.34 -3.08 -16.60
C ASN A 6 -9.69 -4.37 -16.08
N ILE A 7 -10.15 -4.86 -14.92
CA ILE A 7 -9.72 -6.10 -14.29
C ILE A 7 -10.67 -7.20 -14.74
N ALA A 8 -10.18 -8.39 -15.02
CA ALA A 8 -11.01 -9.53 -15.39
C ALA A 8 -11.87 -9.98 -14.19
N ASP A 9 -13.15 -10.24 -14.44
CA ASP A 9 -14.14 -10.55 -13.41
C ASP A 9 -13.84 -11.83 -12.61
N ASP A 10 -13.05 -12.73 -13.18
CA ASP A 10 -12.68 -14.02 -12.60
C ASP A 10 -11.41 -13.98 -11.73
N TRP A 11 -10.74 -12.82 -11.62
CA TRP A 11 -9.51 -12.73 -10.85
C TRP A 11 -9.73 -12.80 -9.34
N PHE A 12 -10.76 -12.14 -8.86
CA PHE A 12 -10.99 -11.94 -7.44
C PHE A 12 -12.38 -12.36 -6.99
N THR A 13 -12.50 -12.75 -5.74
CA THR A 13 -13.78 -13.16 -5.14
C THR A 13 -14.67 -11.97 -4.78
N GLU A 14 -14.08 -10.79 -4.65
CA GLU A 14 -14.72 -9.55 -4.22
C GLU A 14 -14.20 -8.37 -5.06
N PRO A 15 -14.92 -7.25 -5.08
CA PRO A 15 -14.41 -6.03 -5.69
C PRO A 15 -13.07 -5.62 -5.08
N VAL A 16 -12.14 -5.18 -5.93
CA VAL A 16 -10.81 -4.75 -5.48
C VAL A 16 -10.87 -3.55 -4.53
N SER A 17 -10.05 -3.58 -3.50
CA SER A 17 -9.78 -2.44 -2.64
C SER A 17 -8.73 -1.54 -3.28
N ILE A 18 -8.92 -0.24 -3.21
CA ILE A 18 -8.01 0.76 -3.76
C ILE A 18 -7.55 1.70 -2.66
N THR A 19 -6.26 1.68 -2.38
CA THR A 19 -5.59 2.65 -1.51
C THR A 19 -4.67 3.51 -2.37
N PHE A 20 -4.56 4.79 -2.09
CA PHE A 20 -3.70 5.67 -2.88
C PHE A 20 -3.17 6.84 -2.04
N ASP A 21 -2.02 7.33 -2.46
CA ASP A 21 -1.43 8.59 -2.01
C ASP A 21 -1.15 9.53 -3.21
N ARG A 22 -0.17 10.44 -3.06
CA ARG A 22 0.21 11.37 -4.13
C ARG A 22 0.96 10.72 -5.27
N ASP A 23 1.66 9.63 -5.01
CA ASP A 23 2.64 9.00 -5.90
C ASP A 23 2.21 7.62 -6.37
N GLU A 24 1.41 6.89 -5.58
CA GLU A 24 1.08 5.49 -5.81
C GLU A 24 -0.42 5.20 -5.63
N ILE A 25 -0.90 4.24 -6.42
CA ILE A 25 -2.19 3.57 -6.27
C ILE A 25 -1.92 2.10 -6.01
N VAL A 26 -2.38 1.57 -4.90
CA VAL A 26 -2.30 0.14 -4.57
C VAL A 26 -3.65 -0.50 -4.85
N VAL A 27 -3.64 -1.49 -5.73
CA VAL A 27 -4.81 -2.31 -6.08
C VAL A 27 -4.69 -3.63 -5.34
N SER A 28 -5.59 -3.90 -4.41
CA SER A 28 -5.61 -5.13 -3.61
C SER A 28 -6.86 -5.95 -3.90
N GLY A 29 -6.69 -7.24 -4.16
CA GLY A 29 -7.79 -8.16 -4.44
C GLY A 29 -7.71 -9.46 -3.66
N ALA A 30 -8.87 -10.04 -3.31
CA ALA A 30 -8.98 -11.30 -2.59
C ALA A 30 -9.04 -12.47 -3.58
N LEU A 31 -8.09 -13.39 -3.48
CA LEU A 31 -8.05 -14.62 -4.29
C LEU A 31 -8.90 -15.73 -3.65
N PRO A 32 -9.53 -16.58 -4.45
CA PRO A 32 -10.22 -17.76 -3.93
C PRO A 32 -9.20 -18.73 -3.32
N MET A 33 -9.50 -19.20 -2.11
CA MET A 33 -8.71 -20.26 -1.47
C MET A 33 -8.71 -21.53 -2.34
N PRO A 34 -7.55 -22.21 -2.49
CA PRO A 34 -7.51 -23.53 -3.12
C PRO A 34 -8.37 -24.52 -2.35
N LYS A 35 -8.98 -25.45 -3.08
CA LYS A 35 -9.62 -26.60 -2.44
C LYS A 35 -8.53 -27.55 -1.94
N ILE A 36 -8.43 -27.71 -0.65
CA ILE A 36 -7.42 -28.54 0.01
C ILE A 36 -8.08 -29.56 0.94
N ASP A 37 -7.45 -30.70 1.10
CA ASP A 37 -7.85 -31.69 2.10
C ASP A 37 -7.46 -31.21 3.51
N VAL A 38 -8.14 -31.75 4.52
CA VAL A 38 -8.09 -31.29 5.93
C VAL A 38 -6.68 -31.34 6.56
N GLU A 39 -5.76 -32.11 6.00
CA GLU A 39 -4.39 -32.27 6.52
C GLU A 39 -3.36 -31.32 5.88
N THR A 40 -3.76 -30.48 4.91
CA THR A 40 -2.84 -29.59 4.19
C THR A 40 -2.65 -28.28 4.94
N ASP A 41 -1.41 -27.80 5.01
CA ASP A 41 -1.10 -26.47 5.53
C ASP A 41 -1.72 -25.38 4.65
N THR A 42 -2.71 -24.69 5.21
CA THR A 42 -3.46 -23.63 4.54
C THR A 42 -2.58 -22.46 4.13
N THR A 43 -1.54 -22.16 4.90
CA THR A 43 -0.58 -21.08 4.61
C THR A 43 0.23 -21.38 3.35
N ILE A 44 0.72 -22.62 3.23
CA ILE A 44 1.47 -23.04 2.02
C ILE A 44 0.57 -22.95 0.79
N ALA A 45 -0.65 -23.47 0.88
CA ALA A 45 -1.60 -23.48 -0.25
C ALA A 45 -1.99 -22.05 -0.66
N ALA A 46 -2.18 -21.13 0.30
CA ALA A 46 -2.46 -19.73 0.04
C ALA A 46 -1.27 -19.03 -0.65
N ASN A 47 -0.06 -19.25 -0.16
CA ASN A 47 1.16 -18.66 -0.73
C ASN A 47 1.40 -19.16 -2.17
N GLU A 48 1.23 -20.45 -2.44
CA GLU A 48 1.33 -21.01 -3.78
C GLU A 48 0.24 -20.48 -4.73
N ARG A 49 -0.98 -20.28 -4.23
CA ARG A 49 -2.06 -19.63 -4.99
C ARG A 49 -1.68 -18.20 -5.38
N MET A 50 -1.16 -17.40 -4.44
CA MET A 50 -0.73 -16.03 -4.71
C MET A 50 0.45 -15.99 -5.68
N ASN A 51 1.43 -16.87 -5.55
CA ASN A 51 2.56 -16.98 -6.48
C ASN A 51 2.11 -17.39 -7.89
N SER A 52 1.22 -18.37 -8.01
CA SER A 52 0.66 -18.80 -9.29
C SER A 52 -0.08 -17.65 -9.98
N PHE A 53 -0.92 -16.94 -9.25
CA PHE A 53 -1.63 -15.76 -9.77
C PHE A 53 -0.65 -14.66 -10.19
N ARG A 54 0.41 -14.42 -9.41
CA ARG A 54 1.48 -13.46 -9.75
C ARG A 54 2.11 -13.73 -11.10
N ILE A 55 2.36 -15.01 -11.40
CA ILE A 55 3.01 -15.45 -12.65
C ILE A 55 2.03 -15.39 -13.81
N THR A 56 0.85 -15.99 -13.65
CA THR A 56 -0.11 -16.16 -14.73
C THR A 56 -0.75 -14.85 -15.21
N THR A 57 -0.94 -13.89 -14.31
CA THR A 57 -1.55 -12.57 -14.63
C THR A 57 -0.55 -11.45 -14.86
N ARG A 58 0.76 -11.76 -14.91
CA ARG A 58 1.81 -10.74 -14.92
C ARG A 58 1.64 -9.74 -16.05
N ASP A 59 1.45 -10.21 -17.27
CA ASP A 59 1.42 -9.35 -18.46
C ASP A 59 0.15 -8.49 -18.50
N ASP A 60 -0.98 -9.07 -18.10
CA ASP A 60 -2.25 -8.35 -18.00
C ASP A 60 -2.17 -7.26 -16.92
N ARG A 61 -1.61 -7.57 -15.76
CA ARG A 61 -1.41 -6.57 -14.69
C ARG A 61 -0.49 -5.43 -15.12
N ILE A 62 0.57 -5.73 -15.87
CA ILE A 62 1.45 -4.69 -16.45
C ILE A 62 0.67 -3.82 -17.44
N ALA A 63 -0.14 -4.41 -18.30
CA ALA A 63 -0.93 -3.67 -19.27
C ALA A 63 -2.00 -2.78 -18.61
N ILE A 64 -2.67 -3.29 -17.56
CA ILE A 64 -3.63 -2.52 -16.77
C ILE A 64 -2.91 -1.38 -16.04
N ALA A 65 -1.77 -1.66 -15.38
CA ALA A 65 -0.98 -0.66 -14.68
C ALA A 65 -0.53 0.46 -15.62
N ALA A 66 0.00 0.15 -16.79
CA ALA A 66 0.43 1.15 -17.77
C ALA A 66 -0.71 2.09 -18.20
N ARG A 67 -1.91 1.55 -18.43
CA ARG A 67 -3.10 2.37 -18.77
C ARG A 67 -3.55 3.24 -17.59
N ALA A 68 -3.53 2.68 -16.39
CA ALA A 68 -3.91 3.40 -15.17
C ALA A 68 -2.89 4.51 -14.85
N GLU A 69 -1.58 4.23 -14.96
CA GLU A 69 -0.50 5.21 -14.76
C GLU A 69 -0.62 6.38 -15.76
N ALA A 70 -0.94 6.09 -17.02
CA ALA A 70 -1.19 7.13 -18.03
C ALA A 70 -2.42 7.99 -17.67
N HIS A 71 -3.46 7.39 -17.10
CA HIS A 71 -4.71 8.07 -16.77
C HIS A 71 -4.62 8.89 -15.46
N PHE A 72 -4.05 8.29 -14.41
CA PHE A 72 -4.02 8.87 -13.07
C PHE A 72 -2.73 9.63 -12.74
N GLN A 73 -1.70 9.49 -13.56
CA GLN A 73 -0.37 10.08 -13.36
C GLN A 73 0.26 9.65 -12.01
N ARG A 74 0.04 8.38 -11.61
CA ARG A 74 0.56 7.75 -10.39
C ARG A 74 1.01 6.35 -10.71
N LYS A 75 2.01 5.85 -9.97
CA LYS A 75 2.43 4.46 -10.05
C LYS A 75 1.32 3.52 -9.60
N VAL A 76 1.23 2.34 -10.20
CA VAL A 76 0.25 1.32 -9.83
C VAL A 76 0.95 0.09 -9.30
N SER A 77 0.66 -0.24 -8.05
CA SER A 77 1.13 -1.44 -7.36
C SER A 77 -0.01 -2.42 -7.12
N TRP A 78 0.35 -3.69 -7.04
CA TRP A 78 -0.60 -4.78 -6.87
C TRP A 78 -0.32 -5.53 -5.59
N ALA A 79 -1.37 -5.80 -4.83
CA ALA A 79 -1.38 -6.66 -3.66
C ALA A 79 -2.51 -7.68 -3.76
N VAL A 80 -2.35 -8.83 -3.12
CA VAL A 80 -3.41 -9.84 -3.05
C VAL A 80 -3.50 -10.42 -1.65
N THR A 81 -4.68 -10.91 -1.31
CA THR A 81 -4.91 -11.73 -0.12
C THR A 81 -5.42 -13.09 -0.52
N CYS A 82 -5.14 -14.12 0.28
CA CYS A 82 -5.69 -15.46 0.12
C CYS A 82 -5.90 -16.07 1.51
N GLY A 83 -7.14 -16.13 1.98
CA GLY A 83 -7.43 -16.45 3.36
C GLY A 83 -6.86 -15.40 4.32
N ALA A 84 -6.01 -15.84 5.26
CA ALA A 84 -5.33 -14.97 6.22
C ALA A 84 -3.99 -14.40 5.69
N GLU A 85 -3.49 -14.91 4.57
CA GLU A 85 -2.20 -14.52 4.01
C GLU A 85 -2.35 -13.33 3.05
N ALA A 86 -1.31 -12.48 2.98
CA ALA A 86 -1.24 -11.34 2.09
C ALA A 86 0.12 -11.29 1.38
N MET A 87 0.13 -10.80 0.15
CA MET A 87 1.36 -10.67 -0.65
C MET A 87 1.32 -9.40 -1.50
N ASP A 88 2.31 -8.54 -1.33
CA ASP A 88 2.57 -7.41 -2.21
C ASP A 88 3.39 -7.87 -3.41
N TYR A 89 2.90 -7.60 -4.63
CA TYR A 89 3.64 -7.94 -5.85
C TYR A 89 4.61 -6.85 -6.27
N THR A 90 4.24 -5.62 -6.01
CA THR A 90 5.07 -4.44 -6.22
C THR A 90 4.84 -3.46 -5.07
N VAL A 91 5.91 -2.79 -4.66
CA VAL A 91 5.86 -1.71 -3.68
C VAL A 91 6.65 -0.55 -4.25
N ALA A 92 6.01 0.58 -4.45
CA ALA A 92 6.72 1.77 -4.88
C ALA A 92 7.61 2.30 -3.76
N SER A 93 8.84 2.64 -4.11
CA SER A 93 9.74 3.35 -3.23
C SER A 93 9.99 4.74 -3.81
N VAL A 94 9.51 5.76 -3.13
CA VAL A 94 9.60 7.15 -3.57
C VAL A 94 10.63 7.87 -2.71
N PRO A 95 11.62 8.56 -3.30
CA PRO A 95 12.62 9.27 -2.52
C PRO A 95 12.00 10.49 -1.83
N VAL A 96 12.24 10.60 -0.54
CA VAL A 96 11.91 11.79 0.27
C VAL A 96 13.21 12.43 0.73
N MET A 97 13.40 13.70 0.38
CA MET A 97 14.59 14.45 0.77
C MET A 97 14.30 15.31 2.01
N THR A 98 15.18 15.23 3.00
CA THR A 98 15.12 16.08 4.19
C THR A 98 16.51 16.60 4.56
N ARG A 99 16.53 17.68 5.36
CA ARG A 99 17.75 18.22 5.97
C ARG A 99 17.60 18.11 7.48
N LEU A 100 18.57 17.45 8.11
CA LEU A 100 18.60 17.20 9.55
C LEU A 100 19.70 18.01 10.23
N HIS A 101 19.42 18.48 11.43
CA HIS A 101 20.40 19.09 12.30
C HIS A 101 21.32 18.03 12.96
N MET A 102 22.31 18.50 13.73
CA MET A 102 23.33 17.59 14.28
C MET A 102 22.73 16.53 15.20
N GLU A 103 21.84 16.90 16.08
CA GLU A 103 21.23 15.99 17.07
C GLU A 103 20.47 14.84 16.39
N GLU A 104 19.67 15.18 15.37
CA GLU A 104 18.91 14.19 14.60
C GLU A 104 19.84 13.24 13.82
N ARG A 105 20.93 13.77 13.25
CA ARG A 105 21.95 12.93 12.59
C ARG A 105 22.66 12.00 13.55
N GLN A 106 22.99 12.49 14.76
CA GLN A 106 23.62 11.67 15.81
C GLN A 106 22.68 10.52 16.25
N LEU A 107 21.37 10.77 16.33
CA LEU A 107 20.39 9.72 16.60
C LEU A 107 20.43 8.64 15.51
N LEU A 108 20.42 9.03 14.22
CA LEU A 108 20.51 8.07 13.11
C LEU A 108 21.83 7.29 13.15
N ASP A 109 22.94 7.95 13.44
CA ASP A 109 24.25 7.30 13.55
C ASP A 109 24.28 6.29 14.72
N THR A 110 23.66 6.62 15.86
CA THR A 110 23.49 5.68 16.99
C THR A 110 22.69 4.44 16.57
N LEU A 111 21.62 4.59 15.78
CA LEU A 111 20.83 3.45 15.28
C LEU A 111 21.64 2.57 14.32
N ILE A 112 22.54 3.17 13.54
CA ILE A 112 23.45 2.42 12.65
C ILE A 112 24.49 1.66 13.48
N ASP A 113 25.13 2.32 14.42
CA ASP A 113 26.15 1.73 15.27
C ASP A 113 25.61 0.60 16.14
N ALA A 114 24.34 0.71 16.56
CA ALA A 114 23.61 -0.33 17.28
C ALA A 114 23.11 -1.49 16.40
N GLY A 115 23.31 -1.44 15.08
CA GLY A 115 22.89 -2.48 14.15
C GLY A 115 21.39 -2.52 13.83
N VAL A 116 20.63 -1.47 14.21
CA VAL A 116 19.20 -1.35 13.92
C VAL A 116 18.97 -1.02 12.43
N ALA A 117 19.88 -0.27 11.83
CA ALA A 117 19.82 0.12 10.43
C ALA A 117 21.22 0.07 9.79
N ARG A 118 21.28 -0.07 8.47
CA ARG A 118 22.54 -0.13 7.70
C ARG A 118 22.95 1.23 7.11
N SER A 119 22.03 2.19 7.12
CA SER A 119 22.25 3.53 6.59
C SER A 119 21.34 4.57 7.26
N ARG A 120 21.70 5.86 7.15
CA ARG A 120 20.85 6.95 7.66
C ARG A 120 19.45 6.95 7.01
N SER A 121 19.33 6.61 5.75
CA SER A 121 18.04 6.50 5.06
C SER A 121 17.18 5.38 5.65
N GLU A 122 17.78 4.23 5.93
CA GLU A 122 17.09 3.10 6.57
C GLU A 122 16.71 3.42 8.02
N ALA A 123 17.59 4.09 8.79
CA ALA A 123 17.32 4.56 10.13
C ALA A 123 16.16 5.56 10.17
N LEU A 124 16.12 6.49 9.22
CA LEU A 124 15.02 7.45 9.10
C LEU A 124 13.70 6.75 8.75
N ALA A 125 13.70 5.84 7.80
CA ALA A 125 12.51 5.05 7.46
C ALA A 125 12.04 4.18 8.64
N TRP A 126 12.96 3.62 9.43
CA TRP A 126 12.65 2.92 10.67
C TRP A 126 11.97 3.85 11.70
N ALA A 127 12.51 5.06 11.90
CA ALA A 127 11.94 6.05 12.82
C ALA A 127 10.51 6.48 12.40
N VAL A 128 10.25 6.62 11.09
CA VAL A 128 8.90 6.91 10.57
C VAL A 128 7.93 5.77 10.87
N ARG A 129 8.35 4.50 10.68
CA ARG A 129 7.52 3.35 11.06
C ARG A 129 7.25 3.30 12.55
N LEU A 130 8.27 3.58 13.38
CA LEU A 130 8.11 3.61 14.83
C LEU A 130 7.07 4.64 15.28
N VAL A 131 7.04 5.82 14.66
CA VAL A 131 6.02 6.84 14.92
C VAL A 131 4.64 6.33 14.48
N ALA A 132 4.53 5.71 13.31
CA ALA A 132 3.27 5.15 12.82
C ALA A 132 2.71 4.08 13.77
N ASP A 133 3.58 3.22 14.31
CA ASP A 133 3.19 2.13 15.20
C ASP A 133 2.79 2.63 16.61
N ASN A 134 3.49 3.64 17.14
CA ASN A 134 3.25 4.14 18.49
C ASN A 134 2.19 5.24 18.57
N GLU A 135 2.00 6.00 17.50
CA GLU A 135 1.09 7.15 17.44
C GLU A 135 -0.08 6.92 16.46
N ALA A 136 -0.43 5.67 16.19
CA ALA A 136 -1.47 5.30 15.23
C ALA A 136 -2.81 6.00 15.51
N GLU A 137 -3.26 6.02 16.76
CA GLU A 137 -4.52 6.65 17.17
C GLU A 137 -4.52 8.16 16.90
N TRP A 138 -3.42 8.83 17.18
CA TRP A 138 -3.28 10.27 16.92
C TRP A 138 -3.25 10.57 15.41
N ILE A 139 -2.53 9.76 14.64
CA ILE A 139 -2.47 9.87 13.16
C ILE A 139 -3.86 9.66 12.55
N ASP A 140 -4.63 8.69 13.05
CA ASP A 140 -5.98 8.44 12.55
C ASP A 140 -6.95 9.58 12.90
N LYS A 141 -6.82 10.19 14.08
CA LYS A 141 -7.57 11.41 14.43
C LYS A 141 -7.25 12.57 13.47
N LEU A 142 -5.97 12.74 13.10
CA LEU A 142 -5.57 13.74 12.11
C LEU A 142 -6.17 13.46 10.72
N ARG A 143 -6.14 12.20 10.26
CA ARG A 143 -6.74 11.81 8.97
C ARG A 143 -8.24 12.11 8.94
N ASN A 144 -8.97 11.76 10.00
CA ASN A 144 -10.40 12.01 10.10
C ASN A 144 -10.72 13.50 10.09
N ALA A 145 -9.99 14.31 10.86
CA ALA A 145 -10.17 15.76 10.85
C ALA A 145 -9.87 16.37 9.47
N MET A 146 -8.87 15.86 8.75
CA MET A 146 -8.56 16.29 7.37
C MET A 146 -9.68 15.93 6.38
N SER A 147 -10.35 14.79 6.57
CA SER A 147 -11.50 14.40 5.73
C SER A 147 -12.66 15.38 5.92
N GLU A 148 -12.99 15.76 7.15
CA GLU A 148 -14.02 16.76 7.45
C GLU A 148 -13.71 18.12 6.80
N VAL A 149 -12.44 18.55 6.88
CA VAL A 149 -11.99 19.80 6.21
C VAL A 149 -12.16 19.70 4.69
N GLN A 150 -11.87 18.53 4.10
CA GLN A 150 -12.01 18.35 2.66
C GLN A 150 -13.47 18.35 2.22
N GLU A 151 -14.38 17.78 3.00
CA GLU A 151 -15.82 17.83 2.77
C GLU A 151 -16.33 19.27 2.79
N LEU A 152 -15.98 20.04 3.82
CA LEU A 152 -16.34 21.47 3.93
C LEU A 152 -15.79 22.31 2.75
N ARG A 153 -14.60 22.01 2.26
CA ARG A 153 -14.04 22.66 1.06
C ARG A 153 -14.83 22.34 -0.20
N ASN A 154 -15.30 21.11 -0.33
CA ASN A 154 -16.08 20.66 -1.49
C ASN A 154 -17.50 21.25 -1.48
N GLU A 155 -18.10 21.43 -0.30
CA GLU A 155 -19.41 22.09 -0.13
C GLU A 155 -19.36 23.57 -0.52
N GLY A 156 -18.21 24.22 -0.35
CA GLY A 156 -18.05 25.64 -0.60
C GLY A 156 -18.83 26.56 0.35
N PRO A 157 -18.73 27.86 0.19
CA PRO A 157 -19.50 28.81 0.98
C PRO A 157 -20.98 28.73 0.61
N ALA A 158 -21.86 28.60 1.61
CA ALA A 158 -23.30 28.64 1.40
C ALA A 158 -23.71 29.90 0.59
N SER A 159 -24.37 29.68 -0.55
CA SER A 159 -24.90 30.78 -1.35
C SER A 159 -25.82 31.66 -0.48
N ARG A 160 -25.37 32.84 -0.13
CA ARG A 160 -26.26 33.84 0.46
C ARG A 160 -27.27 34.25 -0.62
N LYS A 161 -28.53 33.83 -0.44
CA LYS A 161 -29.67 34.39 -1.16
C LYS A 161 -29.91 35.82 -0.75
#